data_da653fa48594098fac671ff372962a8b
#
_entry.id   da653fa48594098fac671ff372962a8b
#
_cell.length_a   1.000
_cell.length_b   1.000
_cell.length_c   1.000
_cell.angle_alpha   90.00
_cell.angle_beta   90.00
_cell.angle_gamma   90.00
#
_symmetry.space_group_name_H-M   'P 1'
#
loop_
_entity.id
_entity.type
_entity.pdbx_description
1 polymer ?
#
loop_
_entity_poly.entity_id
_entity_poly.type
_entity_poly.pdbx_seq_one_letter_code
_entity_poly.pdbx_strand_id
1 'polypeptide(L)'
;STDAEDVRAALTAGVAAANILPKSDPASLEVSPSDGQLRFAFDGDAVLFSDEAEQIYKADGLAAFTEKERAAAKQPLSGGPFKSFLAALQLLQSEFTGDDSPIRTALVTARSAPAHERVIRTLRAWNIRIDESLFLGGMPKVDFLRAYGADIFFDDQRGHCDLAVEHIATGHVPHGVANKQT
;
A
#
# COMPACT_ATOMS: atom_id res chain seq x y z
N SER A 1 -9.12 -8.28 -10.97
CA SER A 1 -9.14 -8.98 -12.26
C SER A 1 -7.83 -9.73 -12.48
N THR A 2 -7.83 -10.72 -13.33
CA THR A 2 -6.62 -11.39 -13.83
C THR A 2 -6.16 -10.78 -15.17
N ASP A 3 -6.99 -9.94 -15.79
CA ASP A 3 -6.66 -9.20 -16.99
C ASP A 3 -5.96 -7.88 -16.64
N ALA A 4 -4.75 -7.70 -17.16
CA ALA A 4 -3.93 -6.52 -16.89
C ALA A 4 -4.45 -5.27 -17.62
N GLU A 5 -5.11 -5.40 -18.77
CA GLU A 5 -5.67 -4.27 -19.51
C GLU A 5 -6.91 -3.72 -18.81
N ASP A 6 -7.80 -4.59 -18.34
CA ASP A 6 -8.97 -4.20 -17.53
C ASP A 6 -8.55 -3.46 -16.27
N VAL A 7 -7.51 -3.94 -15.58
CA VAL A 7 -7.00 -3.30 -14.36
C VAL A 7 -6.44 -1.91 -14.67
N ARG A 8 -5.65 -1.76 -15.74
CA ARG A 8 -5.13 -0.44 -16.15
C ARG A 8 -6.27 0.51 -16.56
N ALA A 9 -7.27 0.02 -17.28
CA ALA A 9 -8.43 0.82 -17.66
C ALA A 9 -9.20 1.32 -16.41
N ALA A 10 -9.42 0.45 -15.43
CA ALA A 10 -10.06 0.80 -14.17
C ALA A 10 -9.24 1.86 -13.39
N LEU A 11 -7.92 1.67 -13.26
CA LEU A 11 -7.03 2.64 -12.61
C LEU A 11 -7.05 4.01 -13.32
N THR A 12 -7.07 4.01 -14.66
CA THR A 12 -7.17 5.23 -15.46
C THR A 12 -8.51 5.94 -15.25
N ALA A 13 -9.57 5.18 -15.03
CA ALA A 13 -10.90 5.70 -14.70
C ALA A 13 -11.03 6.14 -13.21
N GLY A 14 -9.97 6.06 -12.42
CA GLY A 14 -9.97 6.44 -11.00
C GLY A 14 -10.57 5.39 -10.06
N VAL A 15 -10.69 4.15 -10.50
CA VAL A 15 -11.20 3.03 -9.70
C VAL A 15 -10.01 2.23 -9.17
N ALA A 16 -9.99 1.95 -7.86
CA ALA A 16 -8.99 1.07 -7.27
C ALA A 16 -9.10 -0.35 -7.87
N ALA A 17 -8.01 -0.81 -8.46
CA ALA A 17 -7.95 -2.10 -9.12
C ALA A 17 -6.56 -2.72 -9.02
N ALA A 18 -6.50 -4.06 -8.97
CA ALA A 18 -5.25 -4.81 -8.90
C ALA A 18 -5.37 -6.14 -9.65
N ASN A 19 -4.25 -6.62 -10.18
CA ASN A 19 -4.12 -7.98 -10.65
C ASN A 19 -3.88 -8.90 -9.45
N ILE A 20 -4.83 -9.76 -9.13
CA ILE A 20 -4.63 -10.78 -8.10
C ILE A 20 -3.69 -11.84 -8.66
N LEU A 21 -2.56 -12.02 -7.98
CA LEU A 21 -1.53 -12.94 -8.41
C LEU A 21 -1.87 -14.37 -7.96
N PRO A 22 -1.68 -15.36 -8.85
CA PRO A 22 -1.84 -16.75 -8.47
C PRO A 22 -0.71 -17.17 -7.52
N LYS A 23 -1.05 -17.91 -6.49
CA LYS A 23 -0.08 -18.53 -5.58
C LYS A 23 0.47 -19.81 -6.22
N SER A 24 1.75 -20.09 -6.00
CA SER A 24 2.42 -21.29 -6.55
C SER A 24 1.83 -22.58 -5.96
N ASP A 25 1.49 -22.58 -4.68
CA ASP A 25 0.82 -23.68 -4.00
C ASP A 25 -0.44 -23.21 -3.25
N PRO A 26 -1.64 -23.43 -3.82
CA PRO A 26 -2.89 -23.07 -3.16
C PRO A 26 -3.13 -23.79 -1.81
N ALA A 27 -2.51 -24.94 -1.58
CA ALA A 27 -2.66 -25.69 -0.34
C ALA A 27 -1.85 -25.10 0.83
N SER A 28 -0.89 -24.20 0.53
CA SER A 28 -0.06 -23.53 1.52
C SER A 28 -0.71 -22.25 2.10
N LEU A 29 -2.02 -22.04 1.90
CA LEU A 29 -2.75 -21.00 2.61
C LEU A 29 -2.78 -21.35 4.10
N GLU A 30 -1.82 -20.81 4.85
CA GLU A 30 -1.99 -20.65 6.28
C GLU A 30 -3.18 -19.70 6.46
N VAL A 31 -4.35 -20.26 6.71
CA VAL A 31 -5.48 -19.49 7.21
C VAL A 31 -5.01 -18.99 8.57
N SER A 32 -4.60 -17.74 8.65
CA SER A 32 -4.40 -17.09 9.95
C SER A 32 -5.65 -17.35 10.77
N PRO A 33 -5.53 -17.79 12.04
CA PRO A 33 -6.68 -17.90 12.91
C PRO A 33 -7.31 -16.51 12.92
N SER A 34 -8.38 -16.34 12.15
CA SER A 34 -9.03 -15.04 12.10
C SER A 34 -9.66 -14.82 13.47
N ASP A 35 -9.20 -13.80 14.17
CA ASP A 35 -9.89 -13.22 15.32
C ASP A 35 -11.20 -12.52 14.89
N GLY A 36 -11.68 -12.83 13.69
CA GLY A 36 -12.84 -12.23 13.05
C GLY A 36 -12.52 -10.93 12.31
N GLN A 37 -11.24 -10.52 12.22
CA GLN A 37 -10.83 -9.31 11.54
C GLN A 37 -10.25 -9.57 10.16
N LEU A 38 -10.62 -8.78 9.17
CA LEU A 38 -10.04 -8.77 7.84
C LEU A 38 -8.93 -7.70 7.77
N ARG A 39 -7.70 -8.11 7.49
CA ARG A 39 -6.50 -7.29 7.57
C ARG A 39 -5.97 -6.92 6.18
N PHE A 40 -6.15 -5.67 5.82
CA PHE A 40 -5.65 -5.10 4.57
C PHE A 40 -4.29 -4.46 4.79
N ALA A 41 -3.30 -4.79 3.95
CA ALA A 41 -2.02 -4.13 3.89
C ALA A 41 -1.83 -3.43 2.54
N PHE A 42 -1.25 -2.23 2.56
CA PHE A 42 -1.03 -1.42 1.37
C PHE A 42 0.39 -0.88 1.34
N ASP A 43 1.00 -0.86 0.14
CA ASP A 43 2.15 0.01 -0.06
C ASP A 43 1.73 1.49 -0.07
N GLY A 44 2.71 2.37 0.07
CA GLY A 44 2.50 3.81 0.09
C GLY A 44 2.48 4.44 -1.29
N ASP A 45 3.65 4.53 -1.91
CA ASP A 45 3.84 5.23 -3.18
C ASP A 45 3.20 4.47 -4.33
N ALA A 46 2.57 5.19 -5.26
CA ALA A 46 1.83 4.64 -6.38
C ALA A 46 0.60 3.76 -6.03
N VAL A 47 0.32 3.49 -4.74
CA VAL A 47 -0.86 2.77 -4.25
C VAL A 47 -1.77 3.70 -3.48
N LEU A 48 -1.43 4.07 -2.23
CA LEU A 48 -2.22 5.02 -1.43
C LEU A 48 -1.94 6.47 -1.81
N PHE A 49 -0.69 6.79 -2.11
CA PHE A 49 -0.21 8.09 -2.56
C PHE A 49 0.13 8.06 -4.04
N SER A 50 0.29 9.24 -4.66
CA SER A 50 0.84 9.35 -6.00
C SER A 50 2.29 8.84 -6.04
N ASP A 51 2.80 8.60 -7.24
CA ASP A 51 4.17 8.17 -7.49
C ASP A 51 5.19 9.33 -7.56
N GLU A 52 4.78 10.56 -7.17
CA GLU A 52 5.63 11.77 -7.29
C GLU A 52 6.97 11.66 -6.58
N ALA A 53 6.99 11.01 -5.43
CA ALA A 53 8.19 10.81 -4.63
C ALA A 53 9.09 9.72 -5.21
N GLU A 54 8.50 8.64 -5.73
CA GLU A 54 9.24 7.58 -6.41
C GLU A 54 9.88 8.06 -7.72
N GLN A 55 9.20 8.95 -8.46
CA GLN A 55 9.78 9.60 -9.65
C GLN A 55 11.08 10.31 -9.33
N ILE A 56 11.12 11.06 -8.22
CA ILE A 56 12.32 11.77 -7.77
C ILE A 56 13.41 10.79 -7.36
N TYR A 57 13.04 9.76 -6.60
CA TYR A 57 13.99 8.73 -6.19
C TYR A 57 14.66 8.06 -7.39
N LYS A 58 13.89 7.73 -8.43
CA LYS A 58 14.42 7.10 -9.66
C LYS A 58 15.26 8.05 -10.52
N ALA A 59 14.89 9.33 -10.57
CA ALA A 59 15.61 10.31 -11.37
C ALA A 59 16.90 10.80 -10.70
N ASP A 60 16.83 11.13 -9.41
CA ASP A 60 17.86 11.92 -8.70
C ASP A 60 18.45 11.17 -7.49
N GLY A 61 17.94 9.99 -7.17
CA GLY A 61 18.43 9.11 -6.11
C GLY A 61 17.96 9.47 -4.70
N LEU A 62 18.44 8.70 -3.70
CA LEU A 62 17.97 8.76 -2.32
C LEU A 62 18.22 10.12 -1.64
N ALA A 63 19.34 10.78 -1.93
CA ALA A 63 19.67 12.06 -1.30
C ALA A 63 18.68 13.16 -1.72
N ALA A 64 18.38 13.27 -3.01
CA ALA A 64 17.43 14.24 -3.54
C ALA A 64 15.99 13.95 -3.05
N PHE A 65 15.58 12.68 -3.03
CA PHE A 65 14.32 12.25 -2.44
C PHE A 65 14.21 12.69 -0.98
N THR A 66 15.22 12.40 -0.16
CA THR A 66 15.21 12.73 1.28
C THR A 66 15.11 14.24 1.52
N GLU A 67 15.87 15.04 0.77
CA GLU A 67 15.85 16.50 0.87
C GLU A 67 14.48 17.06 0.49
N LYS A 68 13.90 16.58 -0.63
CA LYS A 68 12.60 17.04 -1.11
C LYS A 68 11.46 16.64 -0.17
N GLU A 69 11.47 15.42 0.36
CA GLU A 69 10.48 14.97 1.34
C GLU A 69 10.55 15.78 2.64
N ARG A 70 11.77 16.13 3.09
CA ARG A 70 11.97 17.01 4.25
C ARG A 70 11.42 18.41 3.99
N ALA A 71 11.75 19.01 2.84
CA ALA A 71 11.27 20.34 2.47
C ALA A 71 9.75 20.38 2.31
N ALA A 72 9.17 19.30 1.76
CA ALA A 72 7.72 19.18 1.50
C ALA A 72 6.94 18.55 2.68
N ALA A 73 7.55 18.33 3.85
CA ALA A 73 6.93 17.59 4.97
C ALA A 73 5.56 18.13 5.41
N LYS A 74 5.30 19.44 5.22
CA LYS A 74 4.02 20.09 5.54
C LYS A 74 3.03 20.12 4.38
N GLN A 75 3.42 19.68 3.19
CA GLN A 75 2.57 19.64 2.00
C GLN A 75 2.06 18.21 1.82
N PRO A 76 0.75 17.97 1.89
CA PRO A 76 0.20 16.63 1.69
C PRO A 76 0.61 16.05 0.34
N LEU A 77 0.86 14.75 0.31
CA LEU A 77 1.01 13.98 -0.92
C LEU A 77 -0.32 13.98 -1.70
N SER A 78 -0.25 13.91 -3.01
CA SER A 78 -1.42 13.63 -3.84
C SER A 78 -1.90 12.20 -3.62
N GLY A 79 -3.20 11.95 -3.82
CA GLY A 79 -3.78 10.61 -3.65
C GLY A 79 -3.39 9.67 -4.78
N GLY A 80 -3.08 8.43 -4.43
CA GLY A 80 -2.93 7.31 -5.33
C GLY A 80 -4.27 6.62 -5.65
N PRO A 81 -4.24 5.57 -6.48
CA PRO A 81 -5.46 4.89 -6.94
C PRO A 81 -6.28 4.24 -5.81
N PHE A 82 -5.64 3.83 -4.71
CA PHE A 82 -6.31 3.19 -3.59
C PHE A 82 -6.75 4.15 -2.46
N LYS A 83 -6.51 5.47 -2.60
CA LYS A 83 -6.94 6.45 -1.59
C LYS A 83 -8.43 6.35 -1.27
N SER A 84 -9.29 6.32 -2.30
CA SER A 84 -10.75 6.26 -2.12
C SER A 84 -11.20 4.94 -1.50
N PHE A 85 -10.52 3.83 -1.82
CA PHE A 85 -10.78 2.53 -1.23
C PHE A 85 -10.41 2.52 0.27
N LEU A 86 -9.24 3.05 0.63
CA LEU A 86 -8.85 3.19 2.03
C LEU A 86 -9.81 4.09 2.81
N ALA A 87 -10.27 5.19 2.21
CA ALA A 87 -11.26 6.07 2.83
C ALA A 87 -12.61 5.35 3.09
N ALA A 88 -13.03 4.48 2.17
CA ALA A 88 -14.23 3.68 2.35
C ALA A 88 -14.06 2.62 3.46
N LEU A 89 -12.91 1.97 3.55
CA LEU A 89 -12.62 1.05 4.65
C LEU A 89 -12.65 1.78 6.00
N GLN A 90 -12.05 2.97 6.07
CA GLN A 90 -12.04 3.77 7.29
C GLN A 90 -13.46 4.24 7.68
N LEU A 91 -14.30 4.55 6.70
CA LEU A 91 -15.72 4.87 6.98
C LEU A 91 -16.42 3.66 7.60
N LEU A 92 -16.22 2.46 7.07
CA LEU A 92 -16.77 1.24 7.66
C LEU A 92 -16.22 0.98 9.07
N GLN A 93 -14.91 1.18 9.28
CA GLN A 93 -14.32 1.05 10.61
C GLN A 93 -14.93 2.02 11.64
N SER A 94 -15.32 3.22 11.20
CA SER A 94 -15.90 4.24 12.09
C SER A 94 -17.26 3.90 12.66
N GLU A 95 -17.95 2.90 12.09
CA GLU A 95 -19.21 2.38 12.63
C GLU A 95 -19.02 1.48 13.88
N PHE A 96 -17.75 1.11 14.18
CA PHE A 96 -17.40 0.26 15.30
C PHE A 96 -16.61 1.03 16.35
N THR A 97 -16.65 0.58 17.60
CA THR A 97 -15.93 1.23 18.71
C THR A 97 -14.66 0.44 19.05
N GLY A 98 -13.55 1.17 19.15
CA GLY A 98 -12.27 0.59 19.59
C GLY A 98 -11.75 -0.54 18.68
N ASP A 99 -11.43 -1.68 19.28
CA ASP A 99 -10.86 -2.85 18.60
C ASP A 99 -11.92 -3.82 18.04
N ASP A 100 -13.21 -3.49 18.17
CA ASP A 100 -14.31 -4.33 17.70
C ASP A 100 -14.53 -4.25 16.18
N SER A 101 -13.75 -3.42 15.46
CA SER A 101 -13.87 -3.32 14.00
C SER A 101 -13.50 -4.65 13.34
N PRO A 102 -14.33 -5.16 12.41
CA PRO A 102 -14.02 -6.35 11.63
C PRO A 102 -12.94 -6.10 10.55
N ILE A 103 -12.46 -4.88 10.42
CA ILE A 103 -11.46 -4.47 9.43
C ILE A 103 -10.28 -3.83 10.15
N ARG A 104 -9.06 -4.22 9.77
CA ARG A 104 -7.81 -3.53 10.12
C ARG A 104 -7.04 -3.16 8.86
N THR A 105 -6.34 -2.04 8.95
CA THR A 105 -5.58 -1.50 7.83
C THR A 105 -4.14 -1.22 8.22
N ALA A 106 -3.19 -1.57 7.35
CA ALA A 106 -1.78 -1.28 7.53
C ALA A 106 -1.16 -0.61 6.30
N LEU A 107 -0.33 0.38 6.54
CA LEU A 107 0.62 0.90 5.57
C LEU A 107 1.95 0.17 5.76
N VAL A 108 2.49 -0.44 4.69
CA VAL A 108 3.77 -1.16 4.71
C VAL A 108 4.66 -0.59 3.60
N THR A 109 5.49 0.39 3.93
CA THR A 109 6.23 1.18 2.95
C THR A 109 7.75 1.09 3.13
N ALA A 110 8.49 1.17 2.01
CA ALA A 110 9.95 1.27 2.02
C ALA A 110 10.46 2.63 2.53
N ARG A 111 9.60 3.62 2.70
CA ARG A 111 9.99 4.92 3.29
C ARG A 111 10.55 4.75 4.70
N SER A 112 11.40 5.70 5.12
CA SER A 112 11.94 5.81 6.46
C SER A 112 11.95 7.27 6.92
N ALA A 113 12.53 7.54 8.10
CA ALA A 113 12.79 8.91 8.53
C ALA A 113 13.78 9.60 7.57
N PRO A 114 13.58 10.88 7.20
CA PRO A 114 12.51 11.78 7.61
C PRO A 114 11.24 11.73 6.74
N ALA A 115 11.22 10.94 5.66
CA ALA A 115 10.12 10.93 4.68
C ALA A 115 8.77 10.42 5.25
N HIS A 116 8.80 9.70 6.38
CA HIS A 116 7.61 9.24 7.09
C HIS A 116 6.73 10.40 7.61
N GLU A 117 7.32 11.56 7.94
CA GLU A 117 6.56 12.70 8.46
C GLU A 117 5.50 13.19 7.47
N ARG A 118 5.86 13.31 6.18
CA ARG A 118 4.95 13.75 5.14
C ARG A 118 3.77 12.78 4.98
N VAL A 119 4.03 11.48 5.06
CA VAL A 119 3.00 10.44 5.02
C VAL A 119 1.99 10.59 6.15
N ILE A 120 2.47 10.70 7.39
CA ILE A 120 1.61 10.85 8.57
C ILE A 120 0.77 12.13 8.47
N ARG A 121 1.38 13.24 8.04
CA ARG A 121 0.67 14.52 7.84
C ARG A 121 -0.37 14.43 6.73
N THR A 122 -0.08 13.69 5.66
CA THR A 122 -1.01 13.47 4.55
C THR A 122 -2.24 12.69 5.01
N LEU A 123 -2.07 11.58 5.71
CA LEU A 123 -3.20 10.79 6.24
C LEU A 123 -4.08 11.64 7.18
N ARG A 124 -3.45 12.44 8.04
CA ARG A 124 -4.18 13.38 8.92
C ARG A 124 -4.94 14.45 8.13
N ALA A 125 -4.33 15.02 7.09
CA ALA A 125 -4.98 16.02 6.23
C ALA A 125 -6.16 15.44 5.45
N TRP A 126 -6.12 14.15 5.13
CA TRP A 126 -7.23 13.44 4.51
C TRP A 126 -8.30 12.99 5.50
N ASN A 127 -8.07 13.17 6.80
CA ASN A 127 -8.88 12.62 7.88
C ASN A 127 -9.07 11.10 7.76
N ILE A 128 -8.01 10.40 7.35
CA ILE A 128 -7.97 8.95 7.22
C ILE A 128 -7.09 8.40 8.36
N ARG A 129 -7.68 7.55 9.19
CA ARG A 129 -6.95 6.72 10.15
C ARG A 129 -6.50 5.45 9.44
N ILE A 130 -5.27 5.05 9.70
CA ILE A 130 -4.74 3.72 9.40
C ILE A 130 -4.30 3.11 10.72
N ASP A 131 -4.60 1.83 10.96
CA ASP A 131 -4.37 1.24 12.28
C ASP A 131 -2.89 1.06 12.56
N GLU A 132 -2.13 0.63 11.54
CA GLU A 132 -0.70 0.41 11.66
C GLU A 132 0.08 1.05 10.50
N SER A 133 1.27 1.58 10.80
CA SER A 133 2.15 2.18 9.77
C SER A 133 3.58 1.70 9.98
N LEU A 134 4.05 0.90 9.04
CA LEU A 134 5.36 0.26 9.05
C LEU A 134 6.28 0.94 8.04
N PHE A 135 7.26 1.69 8.54
CA PHE A 135 8.26 2.42 7.75
C PHE A 135 9.56 1.62 7.73
N LEU A 136 9.77 0.83 6.69
CA LEU A 136 10.74 -0.25 6.67
C LEU A 136 12.16 0.17 6.23
N GLY A 137 12.31 1.36 5.61
CA GLY A 137 13.63 1.83 5.17
C GLY A 137 14.30 0.93 4.13
N GLY A 138 13.51 0.25 3.30
CA GLY A 138 13.99 -0.67 2.28
C GLY A 138 14.17 -2.11 2.73
N MET A 139 13.83 -2.45 3.97
CA MET A 139 13.78 -3.86 4.41
C MET A 139 12.68 -4.64 3.66
N PRO A 140 12.85 -5.97 3.46
CA PRO A 140 11.83 -6.81 2.85
C PRO A 140 10.51 -6.75 3.60
N LYS A 141 9.39 -6.63 2.89
CA LYS A 141 8.06 -6.46 3.48
C LYS A 141 7.46 -7.75 4.04
N VAL A 142 7.84 -8.91 3.51
CA VAL A 142 7.19 -10.21 3.75
C VAL A 142 7.09 -10.57 5.23
N ASP A 143 8.17 -10.44 5.98
CA ASP A 143 8.19 -10.80 7.40
C ASP A 143 7.25 -9.91 8.22
N PHE A 144 7.16 -8.63 7.87
CA PHE A 144 6.26 -7.68 8.51
C PHE A 144 4.80 -7.93 8.15
N LEU A 145 4.52 -8.28 6.90
CA LEU A 145 3.17 -8.65 6.43
C LEU A 145 2.68 -9.92 7.14
N ARG A 146 3.54 -10.92 7.30
CA ARG A 146 3.22 -12.16 8.04
C ARG A 146 3.00 -11.88 9.52
N ALA A 147 3.86 -11.06 10.15
CA ALA A 147 3.72 -10.70 11.56
C ALA A 147 2.44 -9.89 11.84
N TYR A 148 2.05 -9.03 10.89
CA TYR A 148 0.77 -8.31 10.93
C TYR A 148 -0.41 -9.25 10.73
N GLY A 149 -0.22 -10.38 10.07
CA GLY A 149 -1.27 -11.32 9.69
C GLY A 149 -2.14 -10.78 8.56
N ALA A 150 -1.53 -10.17 7.55
CA ALA A 150 -2.26 -9.60 6.41
C ALA A 150 -3.04 -10.69 5.66
N ASP A 151 -4.34 -10.47 5.43
CA ASP A 151 -5.17 -11.32 4.57
C ASP A 151 -4.97 -10.97 3.09
N ILE A 152 -4.73 -9.69 2.79
CA ILE A 152 -4.42 -9.22 1.45
C ILE A 152 -3.45 -8.05 1.47
N PHE A 153 -2.52 -8.04 0.51
CA PHE A 153 -1.53 -6.98 0.31
C PHE A 153 -1.60 -6.40 -1.09
N PHE A 154 -1.49 -5.07 -1.21
CA PHE A 154 -1.46 -4.34 -2.48
C PHE A 154 -0.17 -3.54 -2.63
N ASP A 155 0.54 -3.74 -3.75
CA ASP A 155 1.81 -3.07 -4.05
C ASP A 155 1.92 -2.83 -5.57
N ASP A 156 2.55 -1.73 -5.98
CA ASP A 156 2.80 -1.42 -7.38
C ASP A 156 4.06 -2.09 -7.93
N GLN A 157 4.97 -2.51 -7.06
CA GLN A 157 6.23 -3.13 -7.46
C GLN A 157 6.10 -4.65 -7.57
N ARG A 158 6.25 -5.15 -8.81
CA ARG A 158 6.13 -6.58 -9.12
C ARG A 158 7.04 -7.44 -8.25
N GLY A 159 8.29 -7.00 -7.99
CA GLY A 159 9.23 -7.76 -7.15
C GLY A 159 8.76 -7.94 -5.70
N HIS A 160 8.09 -6.94 -5.11
CA HIS A 160 7.48 -7.09 -3.77
C HIS A 160 6.30 -8.05 -3.81
N CYS A 161 5.47 -7.94 -4.85
CA CYS A 161 4.32 -8.82 -5.03
C CYS A 161 4.74 -10.29 -5.20
N ASP A 162 5.77 -10.56 -6.01
CA ASP A 162 6.28 -11.92 -6.26
C ASP A 162 6.82 -12.58 -4.98
N LEU A 163 7.40 -11.80 -4.07
CA LEU A 163 7.84 -12.31 -2.77
C LEU A 163 6.66 -12.51 -1.80
N ALA A 164 5.67 -11.62 -1.83
CA ALA A 164 4.54 -11.67 -0.89
C ALA A 164 3.54 -12.79 -1.23
N VAL A 165 3.30 -13.06 -2.53
CA VAL A 165 2.27 -13.98 -3.01
C VAL A 165 2.42 -15.42 -2.49
N GLU A 166 3.64 -15.84 -2.17
CA GLU A 166 3.90 -17.16 -1.60
C GLU A 166 3.32 -17.33 -0.18
N HIS A 167 3.01 -16.24 0.49
CA HIS A 167 2.55 -16.23 1.88
C HIS A 167 1.18 -15.59 2.06
N ILE A 168 0.84 -14.57 1.27
CA ILE A 168 -0.31 -13.70 1.47
C ILE A 168 -1.00 -13.47 0.13
N ALA A 169 -2.34 -13.42 0.12
CA ALA A 169 -3.05 -13.00 -1.09
C ALA A 169 -2.55 -11.61 -1.52
N THR A 170 -2.10 -11.50 -2.76
CA THR A 170 -1.40 -10.32 -3.24
C THR A 170 -2.00 -9.78 -4.51
N GLY A 171 -2.28 -8.48 -4.50
CA GLY A 171 -2.75 -7.72 -5.65
C GLY A 171 -1.66 -6.78 -6.17
N HIS A 172 -1.18 -7.02 -7.40
CA HIS A 172 -0.29 -6.10 -8.08
C HIS A 172 -1.09 -4.94 -8.67
N VAL A 173 -0.72 -3.71 -8.30
CA VAL A 173 -1.32 -2.46 -8.79
C VAL A 173 -0.42 -1.91 -9.91
N PRO A 174 -0.73 -2.11 -11.21
CA PRO A 174 0.14 -1.69 -12.31
C PRO A 174 0.04 -0.17 -12.55
N HIS A 175 0.44 0.63 -11.56
CA HIS A 175 0.38 2.09 -11.54
C HIS A 175 1.75 2.70 -11.25
N GLY A 176 1.92 3.98 -11.58
CA GLY A 176 3.11 4.74 -11.27
C GLY A 176 4.31 4.45 -12.17
N VAL A 177 5.44 5.09 -11.84
CA VAL A 177 6.67 5.08 -12.64
C VAL A 177 7.33 3.70 -12.74
N ALA A 178 7.06 2.80 -11.79
CA ALA A 178 7.54 1.41 -11.84
C ALA A 178 6.89 0.60 -12.96
N ASN A 179 5.70 1.02 -13.44
CA ASN A 179 4.86 0.29 -14.36
C ASN A 179 4.68 0.98 -15.72
N LYS A 180 5.40 2.08 -15.99
CA LYS A 180 5.41 2.71 -17.31
C LYS A 180 6.05 1.74 -18.30
N GLN A 181 5.31 1.36 -19.33
CA GLN A 181 5.88 0.63 -20.47
C GLN A 181 6.86 1.57 -21.18
N THR A 182 8.09 1.14 -21.32
CA THR A 182 9.10 1.75 -22.17
C THR A 182 8.81 1.48 -23.64
#